data_a4159b32c2e8716b50231f5b1b153396
#
_entry.id   a4159b32c2e8716b50231f5b1b153396
#
_cell.length_a   1.000
_cell.length_b   1.000
_cell.length_c   1.000
_cell.angle_alpha   90.00
_cell.angle_beta   90.00
_cell.angle_gamma   90.00
#
_symmetry.space_group_name_H-M   'P 1'
#
loop_
_entity.id
_entity.type
_entity.pdbx_description
1 polymer ?
#
loop_
_entity_poly.entity_id
_entity_poly.type
_entity_poly.pdbx_seq_one_letter_code
_entity_poly.pdbx_strand_id
1 'polypeptide(L)'
;MLENSRAGLFSQFEVQRGLPIQLLVKHFAQIGELWQLNADIRAMVQFRQLNLLQDFSHLGVFDIIFCRNVLIYFDQETKTKVFSRLARLIEPDGFLMLGAAETVVGLTDAFKPYPDRRGLYIPNVVRGARAAQPALRAVASR
;
A
#
# COMPACT_ATOMS: atom_id res chain seq x y z
N MET A 1 2.79 -18.60 -2.11
CA MET A 1 3.06 -17.22 -1.70
C MET A 1 1.97 -16.67 -0.77
N LEU A 2 0.70 -16.58 -1.15
CA LEU A 2 -0.38 -16.09 -0.28
C LEU A 2 -0.56 -16.86 1.03
N GLU A 3 -0.37 -18.16 1.01
CA GLU A 3 -0.47 -19.01 2.21
C GLU A 3 0.61 -18.66 3.24
N ASN A 4 1.86 -18.51 2.80
CA ASN A 4 2.95 -18.10 3.68
C ASN A 4 2.73 -16.70 4.26
N SER A 5 2.20 -15.76 3.45
CA SER A 5 1.85 -14.43 3.91
C SER A 5 0.75 -14.47 4.98
N ARG A 6 -0.28 -15.30 4.78
CA ARG A 6 -1.37 -15.50 5.77
C ARG A 6 -0.88 -16.19 7.05
N ALA A 7 0.02 -17.14 6.92
CA ALA A 7 0.64 -17.81 8.07
C ALA A 7 1.53 -16.85 8.89
N GLY A 8 2.03 -15.78 8.26
CA GLY A 8 2.93 -14.79 8.89
C GLY A 8 4.25 -15.41 9.34
N LEU A 9 4.75 -16.39 8.58
CA LEU A 9 6.00 -17.08 8.85
C LEU A 9 7.13 -16.48 8.02
N PHE A 10 8.24 -16.17 8.67
CA PHE A 10 9.41 -15.52 8.08
C PHE A 10 10.67 -16.26 8.52
N SER A 11 11.64 -16.38 7.63
CA SER A 11 12.97 -16.86 7.96
C SER A 11 13.76 -15.81 8.76
N GLN A 12 14.81 -16.25 9.44
CA GLN A 12 15.74 -15.36 10.12
C GLN A 12 16.30 -14.28 9.18
N PHE A 13 16.59 -14.64 7.93
CA PHE A 13 17.12 -13.71 6.93
C PHE A 13 16.09 -12.62 6.55
N GLU A 14 14.82 -12.97 6.44
CA GLU A 14 13.75 -12.00 6.08
C GLU A 14 13.52 -10.98 7.21
N VAL A 15 13.48 -11.42 8.46
CA VAL A 15 13.27 -10.51 9.59
C VAL A 15 14.48 -9.63 9.88
N GLN A 16 15.68 -10.05 9.50
CA GLN A 16 16.90 -9.23 9.66
C GLN A 16 17.07 -8.14 8.61
N ARG A 17 16.30 -8.19 7.50
CA ARG A 17 16.41 -7.23 6.41
C ARG A 17 15.68 -5.91 6.69
N GLY A 18 16.03 -5.22 7.78
CA GLY A 18 15.55 -3.88 8.09
C GLY A 18 14.48 -3.81 9.16
N LEU A 19 14.10 -4.94 9.79
CA LEU A 19 13.22 -4.89 10.96
C LEU A 19 14.09 -4.66 12.22
N PRO A 20 13.86 -3.56 12.97
CA PRO A 20 14.54 -3.33 14.24
C PRO A 20 14.29 -4.48 15.23
N ILE A 21 15.32 -4.88 15.97
CA ILE A 21 15.23 -6.01 16.90
C ILE A 21 14.13 -5.82 17.95
N GLN A 22 13.88 -4.59 18.39
CA GLN A 22 12.83 -4.28 19.35
C GLN A 22 11.43 -4.62 18.79
N LEU A 23 11.21 -4.38 17.50
CA LEU A 23 9.96 -4.72 16.84
C LEU A 23 9.84 -6.21 16.59
N LEU A 24 10.96 -6.88 16.27
CA LEU A 24 10.99 -8.33 16.13
C LEU A 24 10.56 -9.02 17.41
N VAL A 25 11.21 -8.70 18.53
CA VAL A 25 10.91 -9.31 19.84
C VAL A 25 9.50 -8.96 20.32
N LYS A 26 9.02 -7.77 20.02
CA LYS A 26 7.70 -7.31 20.44
C LYS A 26 6.56 -7.98 19.65
N HIS A 27 6.74 -8.20 18.36
CA HIS A 27 5.65 -8.54 17.45
C HIS A 27 5.76 -9.92 16.82
N PHE A 28 6.84 -10.65 17.08
CA PHE A 28 7.06 -12.00 16.54
C PHE A 28 7.40 -12.97 17.65
N ALA A 29 6.99 -14.22 17.45
CA ALA A 29 7.41 -15.36 18.25
C ALA A 29 8.32 -16.27 17.43
N GLN A 30 9.42 -16.73 18.00
CA GLN A 30 10.29 -17.71 17.34
C GLN A 30 9.67 -19.10 17.43
N ILE A 31 9.52 -19.78 16.31
CA ILE A 31 9.00 -21.14 16.19
C ILE A 31 10.05 -21.98 15.42
N GLY A 32 10.90 -22.69 16.14
CA GLY A 32 12.05 -23.39 15.56
C GLY A 32 13.01 -22.42 14.88
N GLU A 33 13.23 -22.58 13.58
CA GLU A 33 14.08 -21.68 12.78
C GLU A 33 13.33 -20.51 12.14
N LEU A 34 12.02 -20.43 12.36
CA LEU A 34 11.16 -19.40 11.78
C LEU A 34 10.68 -18.40 12.84
N TRP A 35 10.29 -17.23 12.35
CA TRP A 35 9.63 -16.18 13.12
C TRP A 35 8.19 -16.04 12.68
N GLN A 36 7.25 -16.14 13.60
CA GLN A 36 5.84 -15.95 13.32
C GLN A 36 5.37 -14.60 13.85
N LEU A 37 4.77 -13.82 12.99
CA LEU A 37 4.08 -12.56 13.37
C LEU A 37 2.91 -12.88 14.29
N ASN A 38 2.72 -12.10 15.35
CA ASN A 38 1.64 -12.27 16.32
C ASN A 38 0.25 -12.30 15.67
N ALA A 39 -0.64 -13.09 16.22
CA ALA A 39 -1.97 -13.34 15.64
C ALA A 39 -2.85 -12.10 15.57
N ASP A 40 -2.77 -11.20 16.55
CA ASP A 40 -3.47 -9.93 16.61
C ASP A 40 -3.11 -9.03 15.42
N ILE A 41 -1.81 -8.94 15.09
CA ILE A 41 -1.35 -8.15 13.94
C ILE A 41 -1.74 -8.84 12.63
N ARG A 42 -1.62 -10.17 12.54
CA ARG A 42 -2.07 -10.90 11.35
C ARG A 42 -3.55 -10.70 11.05
N ALA A 43 -4.38 -10.64 12.09
CA ALA A 43 -5.82 -10.41 11.96
C ALA A 43 -6.18 -9.03 11.39
N MET A 44 -5.27 -8.05 11.50
CA MET A 44 -5.46 -6.70 10.92
C MET A 44 -5.23 -6.65 9.41
N VAL A 45 -4.66 -7.72 8.80
CA VAL A 45 -4.25 -7.73 7.39
C VAL A 45 -5.15 -8.66 6.58
N GLN A 46 -5.65 -8.16 5.46
CA GLN A 46 -6.40 -8.96 4.47
C GLN A 46 -5.53 -9.18 3.23
N PHE A 47 -5.16 -10.44 2.98
CA PHE A 47 -4.40 -10.83 1.80
C PHE A 47 -5.35 -11.20 0.66
N ARG A 48 -5.23 -10.53 -0.48
CA ARG A 48 -6.01 -10.77 -1.69
C ARG A 48 -5.10 -10.85 -2.89
N GLN A 49 -5.42 -11.71 -3.84
CA GLN A 49 -4.82 -11.68 -5.15
C GLN A 49 -5.45 -10.55 -5.96
N LEU A 50 -4.62 -9.70 -6.55
CA LEU A 50 -5.07 -8.56 -7.32
C LEU A 50 -4.26 -8.45 -8.62
N ASN A 51 -4.95 -8.27 -9.74
CA ASN A 51 -4.32 -7.93 -11.00
C ASN A 51 -4.42 -6.42 -11.23
N LEU A 52 -3.30 -5.71 -11.18
CA LEU A 52 -3.25 -4.26 -11.38
C LEU A 52 -3.65 -3.82 -12.80
N LEU A 53 -3.68 -4.75 -13.76
CA LEU A 53 -4.12 -4.46 -15.13
C LEU A 53 -5.64 -4.50 -15.28
N GLN A 54 -6.35 -5.07 -14.32
CA GLN A 54 -7.81 -5.11 -14.27
C GLN A 54 -8.37 -3.96 -13.41
N ASP A 55 -9.71 -3.84 -13.36
CA ASP A 55 -10.37 -2.92 -12.45
C ASP A 55 -10.33 -3.45 -11.02
N PHE A 56 -9.89 -2.61 -10.09
CA PHE A 56 -9.84 -2.89 -8.66
C PHE A 56 -10.54 -1.80 -7.81
N SER A 57 -11.46 -1.06 -8.42
CA SER A 57 -12.26 -0.01 -7.76
C SER A 57 -13.11 -0.53 -6.60
N HIS A 58 -13.43 -1.83 -6.62
CA HIS A 58 -14.17 -2.51 -5.54
C HIS A 58 -13.42 -2.59 -4.20
N LEU A 59 -12.14 -2.24 -4.16
CA LEU A 59 -11.36 -2.23 -2.91
C LEU A 59 -11.71 -1.06 -1.99
N GLY A 60 -12.42 -0.04 -2.50
CA GLY A 60 -12.70 1.18 -1.76
C GLY A 60 -11.57 2.20 -1.78
N VAL A 61 -11.60 3.15 -0.87
CA VAL A 61 -10.66 4.27 -0.82
C VAL A 61 -9.70 4.09 0.37
N PHE A 62 -8.45 4.50 0.23
CA PHE A 62 -7.37 4.31 1.19
C PHE A 62 -6.72 5.63 1.57
N ASP A 63 -6.31 5.75 2.82
CA ASP A 63 -5.49 6.87 3.31
C ASP A 63 -4.07 6.79 2.79
N ILE A 64 -3.51 5.56 2.69
CA ILE A 64 -2.14 5.31 2.24
C ILE A 64 -2.10 4.11 1.30
N ILE A 65 -1.44 4.28 0.17
CA ILE A 65 -1.17 3.19 -0.79
C ILE A 65 0.35 3.00 -0.90
N PHE A 66 0.82 1.77 -0.64
CA PHE A 66 2.19 1.35 -0.91
C PHE A 66 2.23 0.56 -2.23
N CYS A 67 2.76 1.16 -3.29
CA CYS A 67 2.98 0.49 -4.58
C CYS A 67 4.47 0.51 -4.89
N ARG A 68 5.24 -0.40 -4.28
CA ARG A 68 6.70 -0.39 -4.33
C ARG A 68 7.25 -1.58 -5.09
N ASN A 69 8.18 -1.31 -6.02
CA ASN A 69 8.91 -2.32 -6.78
C ASN A 69 7.99 -3.23 -7.62
N VAL A 70 6.89 -2.70 -8.11
CA VAL A 70 5.90 -3.39 -8.94
C VAL A 70 5.84 -2.77 -10.33
N LEU A 71 5.77 -1.43 -10.41
CA LEU A 71 5.59 -0.71 -11.65
C LEU A 71 6.84 -0.73 -12.54
N ILE A 72 7.99 -1.06 -11.99
CA ILE A 72 9.25 -1.22 -12.75
C ILE A 72 9.14 -2.26 -13.88
N TYR A 73 8.20 -3.20 -13.76
CA TYR A 73 7.99 -4.27 -14.76
C TYR A 73 7.01 -3.89 -15.88
N PHE A 74 6.38 -2.72 -15.81
CA PHE A 74 5.38 -2.28 -16.77
C PHE A 74 5.95 -1.24 -17.74
N ASP A 75 5.41 -1.22 -18.96
CA ASP A 75 5.64 -0.15 -19.90
C ASP A 75 5.00 1.17 -19.44
N GLN A 76 5.32 2.25 -20.12
CA GLN A 76 4.91 3.60 -19.74
C GLN A 76 3.39 3.80 -19.81
N GLU A 77 2.73 3.25 -20.84
CA GLU A 77 1.29 3.35 -21.02
C GLU A 77 0.55 2.62 -19.90
N THR A 78 1.01 1.42 -19.56
CA THR A 78 0.46 0.61 -18.47
C THR A 78 0.64 1.28 -17.12
N LYS A 79 1.81 1.87 -16.85
CA LYS A 79 2.05 2.67 -15.63
C LYS A 79 1.05 3.81 -15.50
N THR A 80 0.82 4.56 -16.58
CA THR A 80 -0.15 5.67 -16.59
C THR A 80 -1.56 5.19 -16.26
N LYS A 81 -1.99 4.07 -16.83
CA LYS A 81 -3.29 3.45 -16.52
C LYS A 81 -3.41 3.03 -15.06
N VAL A 82 -2.36 2.42 -14.50
CA VAL A 82 -2.34 2.02 -13.09
C VAL A 82 -2.39 3.25 -12.18
N PHE A 83 -1.60 4.28 -12.43
CA PHE A 83 -1.65 5.53 -11.66
C PHE A 83 -3.04 6.18 -11.69
N SER A 84 -3.69 6.21 -12.84
CA SER A 84 -5.05 6.74 -12.97
C SER A 84 -6.08 5.97 -12.14
N ARG A 85 -5.90 4.65 -11.98
CA ARG A 85 -6.74 3.82 -11.12
C ARG A 85 -6.42 4.06 -9.65
N LEU A 86 -5.15 4.09 -9.26
CA LEU A 86 -4.73 4.37 -7.88
C LEU A 86 -5.23 5.73 -7.41
N ALA A 87 -5.23 6.74 -8.29
CA ALA A 87 -5.72 8.08 -7.95
C ALA A 87 -7.21 8.12 -7.59
N ARG A 88 -8.01 7.14 -8.05
CA ARG A 88 -9.43 7.01 -7.69
C ARG A 88 -9.65 6.31 -6.34
N LEU A 89 -8.64 5.62 -5.85
CA LEU A 89 -8.69 4.82 -4.63
C LEU A 89 -7.96 5.46 -3.47
N ILE A 90 -7.48 6.68 -3.61
CA ILE A 90 -6.77 7.38 -2.55
C ILE A 90 -7.57 8.59 -2.08
N GLU A 91 -7.60 8.80 -0.76
CA GLU A 91 -8.23 9.99 -0.19
C GLU A 91 -7.54 11.27 -0.66
N PRO A 92 -8.25 12.41 -0.74
CA PRO A 92 -7.68 13.68 -1.20
C PRO A 92 -6.46 14.16 -0.40
N ASP A 93 -6.38 13.79 0.88
CA ASP A 93 -5.27 14.03 1.80
C ASP A 93 -4.41 12.78 2.05
N GLY A 94 -4.62 11.73 1.25
CA GLY A 94 -3.90 10.47 1.34
C GLY A 94 -2.51 10.51 0.69
N PHE A 95 -1.76 9.42 0.84
CA PHE A 95 -0.38 9.30 0.38
C PHE A 95 -0.17 8.07 -0.50
N LEU A 96 0.52 8.25 -1.62
CA LEU A 96 1.06 7.17 -2.44
C LEU A 96 2.58 7.05 -2.19
N MET A 97 3.04 5.87 -1.80
CA MET A 97 4.46 5.58 -1.63
C MET A 97 4.94 4.61 -2.71
N LEU A 98 5.97 5.01 -3.46
CA LEU A 98 6.60 4.22 -4.51
C LEU A 98 7.97 3.68 -4.08
N GLY A 99 8.49 2.72 -4.83
CA GLY A 99 9.88 2.25 -4.69
C GLY A 99 10.89 3.30 -5.17
N ALA A 100 12.16 3.14 -4.75
CA ALA A 100 13.21 4.11 -5.01
C ALA A 100 13.49 4.36 -6.51
N ALA A 101 13.22 3.36 -7.36
CA ALA A 101 13.40 3.43 -8.81
C ALA A 101 12.12 3.82 -9.57
N GLU A 102 11.05 4.14 -8.86
CA GLU A 102 9.74 4.45 -9.44
C GLU A 102 9.41 5.92 -9.26
N THR A 103 8.73 6.50 -10.23
CA THR A 103 8.31 7.91 -10.20
C THR A 103 6.97 8.09 -10.89
N VAL A 104 6.25 9.15 -10.55
CA VAL A 104 5.06 9.62 -11.27
C VAL A 104 5.41 10.72 -12.28
N VAL A 105 6.59 11.34 -12.13
CA VAL A 105 7.01 12.50 -12.93
C VAL A 105 7.13 12.11 -14.40
N GLY A 106 6.46 12.86 -15.25
CA GLY A 106 6.42 12.59 -16.70
C GLY A 106 5.53 11.43 -17.12
N LEU A 107 4.81 10.79 -16.16
CA LEU A 107 3.90 9.66 -16.43
C LEU A 107 2.43 10.00 -16.16
N THR A 108 2.16 10.86 -15.18
CA THR A 108 0.78 11.20 -14.80
C THR A 108 0.73 12.54 -14.07
N ASP A 109 -0.35 13.28 -14.31
CA ASP A 109 -0.68 14.50 -13.57
C ASP A 109 -1.61 14.22 -12.36
N ALA A 110 -1.99 12.95 -12.15
CA ALA A 110 -2.88 12.57 -11.06
C ALA A 110 -2.21 12.68 -9.67
N PHE A 111 -0.88 12.66 -9.62
CA PHE A 111 -0.09 12.77 -8.41
C PHE A 111 1.03 13.79 -8.57
N LYS A 112 1.42 14.39 -7.46
CA LYS A 112 2.60 15.26 -7.37
C LYS A 112 3.52 14.81 -6.23
N PRO A 113 4.84 15.04 -6.34
CA PRO A 113 5.77 14.72 -5.26
C PRO A 113 5.41 15.47 -3.98
N TYR A 114 5.53 14.78 -2.84
CA TYR A 114 5.44 15.43 -1.54
C TYR A 114 6.77 16.18 -1.28
N PRO A 115 6.73 17.44 -0.81
CA PRO A 115 7.94 18.21 -0.55
C PRO A 115 8.89 17.49 0.41
N ASP A 116 10.20 17.52 0.12
CA ASP A 116 11.28 17.00 0.95
C ASP A 116 11.21 15.50 1.32
N ARG A 117 10.34 14.73 0.65
CA ARG A 117 10.18 13.28 0.89
C ARG A 117 10.20 12.50 -0.42
N ARG A 118 11.38 11.98 -0.75
CA ARG A 118 11.55 11.15 -1.94
C ARG A 118 10.70 9.88 -1.88
N GLY A 119 10.03 9.55 -2.98
CA GLY A 119 9.19 8.36 -3.11
C GLY A 119 7.80 8.51 -2.49
N LEU A 120 7.48 9.65 -1.88
CA LEU A 120 6.17 9.97 -1.36
C LEU A 120 5.47 10.96 -2.30
N TYR A 121 4.20 10.67 -2.59
CA TYR A 121 3.38 11.44 -3.52
C TYR A 121 2.00 11.69 -2.91
N ILE A 122 1.39 12.79 -3.28
CA ILE A 122 0.03 13.16 -2.90
C ILE A 122 -0.84 13.31 -4.14
N PRO A 123 -2.15 13.09 -4.05
CA PRO A 123 -3.07 13.34 -5.15
C PRO A 123 -2.96 14.79 -5.62
N ASN A 124 -2.93 14.98 -6.93
CA ASN A 124 -3.05 16.30 -7.51
C ASN A 124 -4.54 16.61 -7.66
N VAL A 125 -5.15 17.10 -6.57
CA VAL A 125 -6.59 17.40 -6.57
C VAL A 125 -6.83 18.61 -7.46
N VAL A 126 -7.20 18.37 -8.70
CA VAL A 126 -7.81 19.41 -9.52
C VAL A 126 -9.17 19.70 -8.88
N ARG A 127 -9.31 20.85 -8.23
CA ARG A 127 -10.59 21.34 -7.70
C ARG A 127 -11.62 21.38 -8.83
N GLY A 128 -12.48 20.37 -8.91
CA GLY A 128 -13.52 20.38 -9.93
C GLY A 128 -14.35 19.13 -10.15
N ALA A 129 -14.08 18.00 -9.48
CA ALA A 129 -14.90 16.81 -9.68
C ALA A 129 -14.96 15.92 -8.42
N ARG A 130 -15.75 16.31 -7.45
CA ARG A 130 -16.32 15.35 -6.51
C ARG A 130 -17.71 15.80 -6.07
N ALA A 131 -18.73 15.12 -6.62
CA ALA A 131 -20.05 15.07 -5.99
C ALA A 131 -19.89 14.42 -4.62
N ALA A 132 -20.42 15.09 -3.59
CA ALA A 132 -20.39 14.66 -2.22
C ALA A 132 -20.91 13.22 -2.06
N GLN A 133 -20.06 12.30 -1.62
CA GLN A 133 -20.51 11.05 -1.03
C GLN A 133 -20.76 11.30 0.47
N PRO A 134 -21.89 10.82 1.02
CA PRO A 134 -22.18 11.03 2.42
C PRO A 134 -21.21 10.28 3.32
N ALA A 135 -20.71 10.97 4.33
CA ALA A 135 -19.85 10.42 5.37
C ALA A 135 -20.49 9.18 6.01
N LEU A 136 -19.85 8.05 5.92
CA LEU A 136 -20.17 6.86 6.72
C LEU A 136 -19.84 7.18 8.18
N ARG A 137 -20.89 7.40 8.98
CA ARG A 137 -20.82 7.53 10.44
C ARG A 137 -20.23 6.24 11.02
N ALA A 138 -19.15 6.37 11.76
CA ALA A 138 -18.66 5.31 12.63
C ALA A 138 -19.77 4.92 13.63
N VAL A 139 -20.22 3.67 13.56
CA VAL A 139 -21.08 3.09 14.60
C VAL A 139 -20.13 2.62 15.70
N ALA A 140 -20.05 3.41 16.77
CA ALA A 140 -19.47 2.96 18.03
C ALA A 140 -20.42 1.92 18.63
N SER A 141 -19.98 0.66 18.67
CA SER A 141 -20.63 -0.37 19.47
C SER A 141 -20.10 -0.31 20.91
N ARG A 142 -21.01 -0.21 21.83
CA ARG A 142 -20.79 -0.36 23.27
C ARG A 142 -20.35 -1.78 23.63
#